data_2675ce2cb062f7eea3d23a5d5e06b5eb
#
_entry.id   2675ce2cb062f7eea3d23a5d5e06b5eb
#
_cell.length_a   1.000
_cell.length_b   1.000
_cell.length_c   1.000
_cell.angle_alpha   90.00
_cell.angle_beta   90.00
_cell.angle_gamma   90.00
#
_symmetry.space_group_name_H-M   'P 1'
#
loop_
_entity.id
_entity.type
_entity.pdbx_description
1 polymer ?
#
loop_
_entity_poly.entity_id
_entity_poly.type
_entity_poly.pdbx_seq_one_letter_code
_entity_poly.pdbx_strand_id
1 'polypeptide(L)'
;MIQMTVLHLKFGKKGTPMKQYLEALEYILEHGKDRGDRTGVGTRGVFGYQMRFDLRNEFPAVTTKKLAWKSVVSELLWFLEGSTDERRLAEIHFGKPREELVGKRTIWTANADKQAKDLGYVNTDTIKDLGPVYGHQWRTWDAALGFVDQIAEVLENMHYDPNSRRHIVSAWNADRVNVMALPP
;
A
#
# COMPACT_ATOMS: atom_id res chain seq x y z
N MET A 1 12.30 5.75 20.77
CA MET A 1 13.20 6.12 19.65
C MET A 1 13.62 4.83 18.98
N ILE A 2 12.93 4.45 17.90
CA ILE A 2 13.23 3.20 17.17
C ILE A 2 14.40 3.52 16.26
N GLN A 3 15.54 2.91 16.57
CA GLN A 3 16.75 3.00 15.77
C GLN A 3 16.51 2.18 14.48
N MET A 4 16.20 2.85 13.37
CA MET A 4 16.06 2.20 12.06
C MET A 4 17.44 1.67 11.63
N THR A 5 17.65 0.37 11.83
CA THR A 5 18.71 -0.33 11.11
C THR A 5 18.32 -0.33 9.64
N VAL A 6 19.05 0.42 8.83
CA VAL A 6 18.86 0.41 7.37
C VAL A 6 19.21 -0.99 6.87
N LEU A 7 18.18 -1.80 6.63
CA LEU A 7 18.36 -3.06 5.93
C LEU A 7 18.87 -2.71 4.52
N HIS A 8 20.09 -3.14 4.21
CA HIS A 8 20.64 -3.06 2.87
C HIS A 8 19.92 -4.10 2.00
N LEU A 9 18.74 -3.72 1.48
CA LEU A 9 18.04 -4.53 0.50
C LEU A 9 18.90 -4.58 -0.77
N LYS A 10 19.36 -5.77 -1.13
CA LYS A 10 20.00 -5.98 -2.42
C LYS A 10 18.90 -5.94 -3.48
N PHE A 11 18.94 -4.93 -4.32
CA PHE A 11 18.10 -4.87 -5.52
C PHE A 11 18.76 -5.70 -6.62
N GLY A 12 17.94 -6.35 -7.46
CA GLY A 12 18.40 -7.09 -8.62
C GLY A 12 19.39 -6.29 -9.47
N LYS A 13 20.34 -6.96 -10.12
CA LYS A 13 21.36 -6.33 -10.93
C LYS A 13 20.72 -5.37 -11.92
N LYS A 14 21.18 -4.12 -11.94
CA LYS A 14 20.76 -3.11 -12.91
C LYS A 14 20.81 -3.69 -14.33
N GLY A 15 19.65 -3.79 -14.99
CA GLY A 15 19.55 -4.26 -16.38
C GLY A 15 18.98 -5.65 -16.60
N THR A 16 18.74 -6.47 -15.56
CA THR A 16 18.03 -7.75 -15.74
C THR A 16 16.52 -7.51 -15.60
N PRO A 17 15.71 -7.72 -16.66
CA PRO A 17 14.27 -7.58 -16.58
C PRO A 17 13.70 -8.63 -15.62
N MET A 18 12.68 -8.23 -14.82
CA MET A 18 11.95 -9.18 -13.99
C MET A 18 11.11 -10.09 -14.86
N LYS A 19 11.60 -11.32 -15.08
CA LYS A 19 11.02 -12.29 -16.00
C LYS A 19 9.57 -12.64 -15.63
N GLN A 20 9.29 -12.90 -14.35
CA GLN A 20 7.96 -13.24 -13.87
C GLN A 20 6.92 -12.17 -14.21
N TYR A 21 7.30 -10.89 -14.14
CA TYR A 21 6.44 -9.79 -14.50
C TYR A 21 6.17 -9.72 -16.00
N LEU A 22 7.19 -9.94 -16.83
CA LEU A 22 7.06 -9.96 -18.29
C LEU A 22 6.20 -11.14 -18.76
N GLU A 23 6.42 -12.33 -18.20
CA GLU A 23 5.59 -13.51 -18.48
C GLU A 23 4.12 -13.29 -18.08
N ALA A 24 3.88 -12.63 -16.96
CA ALA A 24 2.51 -12.27 -16.56
C ALA A 24 1.85 -11.31 -17.56
N LEU A 25 2.57 -10.30 -18.04
CA LEU A 25 2.07 -9.37 -19.05
C LEU A 25 1.76 -10.08 -20.37
N GLU A 26 2.66 -10.92 -20.86
CA GLU A 26 2.48 -11.71 -22.08
C GLU A 26 1.26 -12.62 -21.95
N TYR A 27 1.13 -13.34 -20.85
CA TYR A 27 -0.02 -14.20 -20.57
C TYR A 27 -1.35 -13.41 -20.57
N ILE A 28 -1.37 -12.22 -19.97
CA ILE A 28 -2.56 -11.36 -19.97
C ILE A 28 -2.90 -10.86 -21.39
N LEU A 29 -1.90 -10.51 -22.19
CA LEU A 29 -2.10 -10.08 -23.58
C LEU A 29 -2.70 -11.20 -24.42
N GLU A 30 -2.26 -12.44 -24.25
CA GLU A 30 -2.72 -13.59 -25.03
C GLU A 30 -4.09 -14.12 -24.56
N HIS A 31 -4.32 -14.22 -23.24
CA HIS A 31 -5.46 -14.93 -22.65
C HIS A 31 -6.47 -14.01 -21.97
N GLY A 32 -6.14 -12.73 -21.80
CA GLY A 32 -6.97 -11.77 -21.09
C GLY A 32 -8.24 -11.38 -21.86
N LYS A 33 -9.27 -11.03 -21.10
CA LYS A 33 -10.52 -10.47 -21.61
C LYS A 33 -10.58 -8.97 -21.34
N ASP A 34 -11.03 -8.22 -22.34
CA ASP A 34 -11.23 -6.78 -22.19
C ASP A 34 -12.49 -6.49 -21.36
N ARG A 35 -12.38 -5.52 -20.45
CA ARG A 35 -13.47 -5.03 -19.60
C ARG A 35 -13.46 -3.51 -19.61
N GLY A 36 -14.65 -2.91 -19.71
CA GLY A 36 -14.81 -1.48 -19.50
C GLY A 36 -14.57 -1.10 -18.04
N ASP A 37 -14.17 0.14 -17.83
CA ASP A 37 -14.04 0.75 -16.52
C ASP A 37 -14.66 2.16 -16.47
N ARG A 38 -14.70 2.78 -15.29
CA ARG A 38 -15.26 4.12 -15.10
C ARG A 38 -14.48 5.25 -15.81
N THR A 39 -13.25 4.97 -16.23
CA THR A 39 -12.39 5.96 -16.92
C THR A 39 -12.57 5.96 -18.43
N GLY A 40 -13.25 4.95 -18.99
CA GLY A 40 -13.43 4.75 -20.42
C GLY A 40 -12.21 4.21 -21.16
N VAL A 41 -11.09 3.98 -20.47
CA VAL A 41 -9.87 3.38 -21.04
C VAL A 41 -10.02 1.86 -21.16
N GLY A 42 -10.67 1.25 -20.17
CA GLY A 42 -10.82 -0.20 -20.06
C GLY A 42 -9.59 -0.89 -19.50
N THR A 43 -9.75 -2.17 -19.23
CA THR A 43 -8.68 -3.05 -18.72
C THR A 43 -8.72 -4.38 -19.44
N ARG A 44 -7.54 -5.01 -19.61
CA ARG A 44 -7.42 -6.41 -20.00
C ARG A 44 -6.96 -7.23 -18.81
N GLY A 45 -7.66 -8.29 -18.46
CA GLY A 45 -7.37 -9.07 -17.28
C GLY A 45 -7.70 -10.55 -17.42
N VAL A 46 -7.07 -11.37 -16.58
CA VAL A 46 -7.36 -12.80 -16.38
C VAL A 46 -7.87 -13.02 -14.96
N PHE A 47 -8.57 -14.11 -14.75
CA PHE A 47 -8.99 -14.51 -13.39
C PHE A 47 -7.89 -15.31 -12.71
N GLY A 48 -7.02 -14.60 -12.01
CA GLY A 48 -5.92 -15.19 -11.26
C GLY A 48 -4.70 -15.52 -12.13
N TYR A 49 -3.55 -15.18 -11.60
CA TYR A 49 -2.23 -15.54 -12.13
C TYR A 49 -1.26 -15.62 -10.96
N GLN A 50 -0.47 -16.69 -10.89
CA GLN A 50 0.46 -16.91 -9.80
C GLN A 50 1.89 -16.61 -10.24
N MET A 51 2.53 -15.66 -9.55
CA MET A 51 3.97 -15.42 -9.65
C MET A 51 4.69 -15.93 -8.40
N ARG A 52 5.91 -16.46 -8.57
CA ARG A 52 6.75 -16.92 -7.47
C ARG A 52 8.08 -16.18 -7.49
N PHE A 53 8.50 -15.70 -6.31
CA PHE A 53 9.74 -14.95 -6.14
C PHE A 53 10.59 -15.59 -5.05
N ASP A 54 11.88 -15.75 -5.29
CA ASP A 54 12.85 -16.20 -4.28
C ASP A 54 13.41 -14.99 -3.54
N LEU A 55 12.91 -14.75 -2.33
CA LEU A 55 13.29 -13.61 -1.51
C LEU A 55 14.65 -13.76 -0.81
N ARG A 56 15.30 -14.93 -0.91
CA ARG A 56 16.61 -15.18 -0.26
C ARG A 56 17.72 -14.33 -0.89
N ASN A 57 17.58 -13.99 -2.15
CA ASN A 57 18.62 -13.31 -2.92
C ASN A 57 18.35 -11.81 -3.09
N GLU A 58 17.11 -11.43 -3.34
CA GLU A 58 16.76 -10.05 -3.65
C GLU A 58 15.29 -9.73 -3.35
N PHE A 59 14.99 -8.44 -3.19
CA PHE A 59 13.61 -7.97 -3.12
C PHE A 59 12.98 -7.91 -4.52
N PRO A 60 11.75 -8.40 -4.73
CA PRO A 60 11.11 -8.52 -6.04
C PRO A 60 10.56 -7.17 -6.55
N ALA A 61 11.43 -6.17 -6.65
CA ALA A 61 11.07 -4.88 -7.23
C ALA A 61 11.03 -4.97 -8.75
N VAL A 62 10.01 -4.40 -9.38
CA VAL A 62 9.89 -4.35 -10.85
C VAL A 62 11.08 -3.59 -11.44
N THR A 63 11.81 -4.22 -12.37
CA THR A 63 12.99 -3.66 -13.03
C THR A 63 12.74 -3.20 -14.47
N THR A 64 11.55 -3.47 -15.00
CA THR A 64 11.14 -3.12 -16.38
C THR A 64 10.80 -1.64 -16.57
N LYS A 65 10.65 -0.91 -15.47
CA LYS A 65 10.43 0.54 -15.45
C LYS A 65 11.12 1.18 -14.26
N LYS A 66 11.33 2.49 -14.32
CA LYS A 66 11.84 3.26 -13.17
C LYS A 66 10.77 3.33 -12.09
N LEU A 67 11.00 2.67 -10.95
CA LEU A 67 10.14 2.79 -9.78
C LEU A 67 10.38 4.12 -9.05
N ALA A 68 9.32 4.75 -8.60
CA ALA A 68 9.37 5.88 -7.67
C ALA A 68 9.61 5.35 -6.24
N TRP A 69 10.80 4.76 -6.00
CA TRP A 69 11.11 4.01 -4.80
C TRP A 69 10.86 4.78 -3.51
N LYS A 70 11.20 6.06 -3.49
CA LYS A 70 10.93 6.94 -2.35
C LYS A 70 9.43 6.99 -2.02
N SER A 71 8.57 7.07 -3.03
CA SER A 71 7.12 7.08 -2.84
C SER A 71 6.62 5.75 -2.28
N VAL A 72 7.11 4.61 -2.81
CA VAL A 72 6.75 3.27 -2.32
C VAL A 72 7.11 3.10 -0.84
N VAL A 73 8.34 3.48 -0.46
CA VAL A 73 8.79 3.38 0.94
C VAL A 73 8.03 4.34 1.86
N SER A 74 7.80 5.58 1.41
CA SER A 74 7.06 6.57 2.20
C SER A 74 5.63 6.12 2.48
N GLU A 75 4.97 5.54 1.49
CA GLU A 75 3.61 5.02 1.61
C GLU A 75 3.56 3.82 2.55
N LEU A 76 4.50 2.87 2.43
CA LEU A 76 4.57 1.73 3.35
C LEU A 76 4.80 2.18 4.80
N LEU A 77 5.70 3.13 5.04
CA LEU A 77 5.94 3.69 6.36
C LEU A 77 4.69 4.38 6.92
N TRP A 78 3.98 5.12 6.11
CA TRP A 78 2.72 5.75 6.49
C TRP A 78 1.64 4.72 6.87
N PHE A 79 1.50 3.61 6.11
CA PHE A 79 0.61 2.51 6.48
C PHE A 79 1.02 1.84 7.79
N LEU A 80 2.33 1.62 8.01
CA LEU A 80 2.85 1.04 9.26
C LEU A 80 2.68 1.95 10.47
N GLU A 81 2.59 3.27 10.29
CA GLU A 81 2.20 4.21 11.35
C GLU A 81 0.70 4.12 11.70
N GLY A 82 -0.13 3.50 10.85
CA GLY A 82 -1.59 3.44 11.04
C GLY A 82 -2.31 4.75 10.74
N SER A 83 -1.62 5.72 10.17
CA SER A 83 -2.20 7.04 9.87
C SER A 83 -3.17 6.99 8.70
N THR A 84 -4.24 7.77 8.79
CA THR A 84 -5.23 7.99 7.71
C THR A 84 -5.08 9.37 7.06
N ASP A 85 -4.23 10.23 7.62
CA ASP A 85 -3.98 11.58 7.14
C ASP A 85 -2.95 11.60 6.00
N GLU A 86 -3.39 11.94 4.80
CA GLU A 86 -2.53 12.07 3.60
C GLU A 86 -1.41 13.11 3.80
N ARG A 87 -1.63 14.14 4.63
CA ARG A 87 -0.57 15.12 4.94
C ARG A 87 0.58 14.48 5.72
N ARG A 88 0.31 13.45 6.53
CA ARG A 88 1.37 12.66 7.17
C ARG A 88 2.23 11.90 6.14
N LEU A 89 1.61 11.33 5.13
CA LEU A 89 2.35 10.75 3.99
C LEU A 89 3.24 11.80 3.31
N ALA A 90 2.71 13.01 3.09
CA ALA A 90 3.49 14.10 2.50
C ALA A 90 4.70 14.47 3.36
N GLU A 91 4.57 14.55 4.68
CA GLU A 91 5.68 14.79 5.62
C GLU A 91 6.79 13.74 5.46
N ILE A 92 6.42 12.45 5.47
CA ILE A 92 7.36 11.33 5.29
C ILE A 92 8.04 11.42 3.91
N HIS A 93 7.25 11.67 2.86
CA HIS A 93 7.74 11.69 1.49
C HIS A 93 8.70 12.85 1.22
N PHE A 94 8.34 14.07 1.65
CA PHE A 94 9.14 15.25 1.37
C PHE A 94 10.21 15.52 2.43
N GLY A 95 10.07 14.97 3.63
CA GLY A 95 10.99 15.20 4.76
C GLY A 95 10.89 16.62 5.31
N LYS A 96 9.68 17.20 5.30
CA LYS A 96 9.39 18.56 5.72
C LYS A 96 8.13 18.60 6.59
N PRO A 97 8.00 19.58 7.50
CA PRO A 97 6.78 19.78 8.25
C PRO A 97 5.62 20.19 7.33
N ARG A 98 4.39 19.83 7.72
CA ARG A 98 3.20 20.00 6.87
C ARG A 98 2.88 21.43 6.47
N GLU A 99 3.29 22.41 7.29
CA GLU A 99 3.12 23.83 7.03
C GLU A 99 3.88 24.30 5.77
N GLU A 100 5.02 23.64 5.48
CA GLU A 100 5.81 23.88 4.27
C GLU A 100 5.32 23.09 3.04
N LEU A 101 4.32 22.24 3.23
CA LEU A 101 3.84 21.33 2.19
C LEU A 101 2.49 21.73 1.60
N VAL A 102 2.01 22.93 1.89
CA VAL A 102 0.79 23.48 1.27
C VAL A 102 0.93 23.42 -0.26
N GLY A 103 -0.06 22.88 -0.94
CA GLY A 103 -0.07 22.67 -2.39
C GLY A 103 0.81 21.52 -2.92
N LYS A 104 1.65 20.89 -2.09
CA LYS A 104 2.37 19.66 -2.50
C LYS A 104 1.43 18.47 -2.53
N ARG A 105 1.60 17.63 -3.54
CA ARG A 105 0.70 16.49 -3.80
C ARG A 105 1.45 15.17 -3.68
N THR A 106 0.76 14.19 -3.08
CA THR A 106 1.12 12.78 -3.15
C THR A 106 0.19 12.04 -4.12
N ILE A 107 0.38 10.74 -4.32
CA ILE A 107 -0.54 9.93 -5.14
C ILE A 107 -1.95 9.85 -4.51
N TRP A 108 -2.07 10.05 -3.19
CA TRP A 108 -3.33 9.99 -2.45
C TRP A 108 -4.09 11.32 -2.37
N THR A 109 -3.45 12.44 -2.73
CA THR A 109 -4.08 13.77 -2.62
C THR A 109 -5.40 13.87 -3.38
N ALA A 110 -5.48 13.28 -4.58
CA ALA A 110 -6.71 13.31 -5.38
C ALA A 110 -7.85 12.52 -4.72
N ASN A 111 -7.54 11.39 -4.07
CA ASN A 111 -8.52 10.61 -3.34
C ASN A 111 -9.03 11.36 -2.09
N ALA A 112 -8.13 12.03 -1.37
CA ALA A 112 -8.49 12.87 -0.24
C ALA A 112 -9.36 14.07 -0.68
N ASP A 113 -8.99 14.75 -1.74
CA ASP A 113 -9.68 15.95 -2.22
C ASP A 113 -11.08 15.66 -2.79
N LYS A 114 -11.34 14.44 -3.25
CA LYS A 114 -12.62 14.03 -3.84
C LYS A 114 -13.33 12.98 -2.98
N GLN A 115 -12.88 11.73 -3.02
CA GLN A 115 -13.61 10.62 -2.41
C GLN A 115 -13.76 10.78 -0.88
N ALA A 116 -12.70 11.15 -0.17
CA ALA A 116 -12.78 11.35 1.27
C ALA A 116 -13.71 12.51 1.62
N LYS A 117 -13.65 13.60 0.86
CA LYS A 117 -14.56 14.74 1.03
C LYS A 117 -16.01 14.36 0.77
N ASP A 118 -16.28 13.57 -0.27
CA ASP A 118 -17.64 13.08 -0.59
C ASP A 118 -18.20 12.18 0.53
N LEU A 119 -17.31 11.50 1.29
CA LEU A 119 -17.66 10.73 2.49
C LEU A 119 -17.76 11.57 3.77
N GLY A 120 -17.52 12.87 3.70
CA GLY A 120 -17.62 13.78 4.84
C GLY A 120 -16.38 13.90 5.72
N TYR A 121 -15.24 13.36 5.30
CA TYR A 121 -13.97 13.49 6.04
C TYR A 121 -13.40 14.91 5.94
N VAL A 122 -12.68 15.32 6.98
CA VAL A 122 -11.99 16.62 7.02
C VAL A 122 -10.92 16.70 5.94
N ASN A 123 -10.96 17.77 5.15
CA ASN A 123 -10.06 17.96 4.05
C ASN A 123 -9.67 19.44 3.93
N THR A 124 -8.52 19.77 4.46
CA THR A 124 -7.90 21.11 4.45
C THR A 124 -6.49 21.02 3.85
N ASP A 125 -5.78 22.15 3.78
CA ASP A 125 -4.39 22.14 3.33
C ASP A 125 -3.42 21.48 4.32
N THR A 126 -3.82 21.34 5.57
CA THR A 126 -3.00 20.78 6.65
C THR A 126 -3.48 19.43 7.18
N ILE A 127 -4.70 19.02 6.90
CA ILE A 127 -5.28 17.71 7.29
C ILE A 127 -6.07 17.17 6.10
N LYS A 128 -5.83 15.93 5.73
CA LYS A 128 -6.54 15.24 4.64
C LYS A 128 -6.81 13.79 5.05
N ASP A 129 -7.90 13.60 5.78
CA ASP A 129 -8.31 12.28 6.24
C ASP A 129 -8.91 11.46 5.08
N LEU A 130 -8.53 10.20 5.01
CA LEU A 130 -8.97 9.23 3.99
C LEU A 130 -9.93 8.18 4.57
N GLY A 131 -10.30 8.30 5.85
CA GLY A 131 -11.02 7.25 6.56
C GLY A 131 -10.15 6.05 6.88
N PRO A 132 -10.73 4.93 7.34
CA PRO A 132 -9.99 3.79 7.86
C PRO A 132 -9.35 2.93 6.75
N VAL A 133 -8.49 3.55 5.93
CA VAL A 133 -7.74 2.89 4.84
C VAL A 133 -6.63 1.97 5.39
N TYR A 134 -5.91 1.32 4.54
CA TYR A 134 -4.88 0.28 4.75
C TYR A 134 -4.18 0.31 6.11
N GLY A 135 -3.52 1.42 6.47
CA GLY A 135 -2.74 1.53 7.70
C GLY A 135 -3.60 1.44 8.96
N HIS A 136 -4.78 2.03 8.94
CA HIS A 136 -5.75 1.91 10.04
C HIS A 136 -6.15 0.45 10.24
N GLN A 137 -6.51 -0.25 9.16
CA GLN A 137 -6.88 -1.67 9.25
C GLN A 137 -5.72 -2.54 9.76
N TRP A 138 -4.50 -2.24 9.39
CA TRP A 138 -3.31 -2.99 9.82
C TRP A 138 -2.97 -2.78 11.29
N ARG A 139 -3.16 -1.55 11.81
CA ARG A 139 -2.67 -1.16 13.14
C ARG A 139 -3.78 -0.99 14.17
N THR A 140 -5.03 -0.82 13.72
CA THR A 140 -6.15 -0.49 14.61
C THR A 140 -7.44 -1.12 14.06
N TRP A 141 -7.41 -2.43 13.79
CA TRP A 141 -8.60 -3.14 13.34
C TRP A 141 -9.65 -3.16 14.45
N ASP A 142 -10.84 -2.63 14.17
CA ASP A 142 -11.95 -2.62 15.12
C ASP A 142 -12.38 -4.05 15.49
N ALA A 143 -12.46 -4.32 16.79
CA ALA A 143 -12.89 -5.60 17.35
C ALA A 143 -13.91 -5.40 18.48
N ALA A 144 -14.63 -6.45 18.85
CA ALA A 144 -15.69 -6.37 19.87
C ALA A 144 -15.22 -5.86 21.24
N LEU A 145 -13.96 -6.08 21.60
CA LEU A 145 -13.37 -5.70 22.89
C LEU A 145 -12.25 -4.65 22.78
N GLY A 146 -12.28 -3.83 21.71
CA GLY A 146 -11.26 -2.82 21.48
C GLY A 146 -10.74 -2.85 20.05
N PHE A 147 -9.42 -2.96 19.86
CA PHE A 147 -8.81 -3.07 18.53
C PHE A 147 -7.72 -4.14 18.50
N VAL A 148 -7.38 -4.58 17.29
CA VAL A 148 -6.31 -5.53 17.01
C VAL A 148 -5.24 -4.83 16.18
N ASP A 149 -3.99 -4.87 16.62
CA ASP A 149 -2.82 -4.50 15.83
C ASP A 149 -2.32 -5.74 15.07
N GLN A 150 -2.80 -5.93 13.85
CA GLN A 150 -2.48 -7.12 13.04
C GLN A 150 -0.98 -7.24 12.74
N ILE A 151 -0.27 -6.12 12.59
CA ILE A 151 1.18 -6.13 12.33
C ILE A 151 1.94 -6.61 13.57
N ALA A 152 1.58 -6.10 14.75
CA ALA A 152 2.20 -6.54 16.00
C ALA A 152 1.94 -8.04 16.25
N GLU A 153 0.70 -8.48 16.10
CA GLU A 153 0.34 -9.90 16.28
C GLU A 153 1.06 -10.83 15.30
N VAL A 154 1.13 -10.47 14.02
CA VAL A 154 1.83 -11.29 13.04
C VAL A 154 3.32 -11.40 13.36
N LEU A 155 3.98 -10.31 13.75
CA LEU A 155 5.39 -10.31 14.10
C LEU A 155 5.66 -11.17 15.35
N GLU A 156 4.81 -11.07 16.36
CA GLU A 156 4.89 -11.90 17.56
C GLU A 156 4.69 -13.39 17.22
N ASN A 157 3.63 -13.70 16.48
CA ASN A 157 3.34 -15.08 16.06
C ASN A 157 4.45 -15.69 15.20
N MET A 158 5.05 -14.92 14.31
CA MET A 158 6.21 -15.38 13.51
C MET A 158 7.43 -15.71 14.38
N HIS A 159 7.56 -15.07 15.54
CA HIS A 159 8.62 -15.38 16.48
C HIS A 159 8.38 -16.72 17.21
N TYR A 160 7.16 -16.97 17.67
CA TYR A 160 6.82 -18.15 18.46
C TYR A 160 6.44 -19.38 17.62
N ASP A 161 5.75 -19.22 16.49
CA ASP A 161 5.34 -20.27 15.58
C ASP A 161 5.51 -19.84 14.12
N PRO A 162 6.73 -19.83 13.59
CA PRO A 162 7.01 -19.37 12.21
C PRO A 162 6.33 -20.22 11.12
N ASN A 163 5.85 -21.42 11.45
CA ASN A 163 5.16 -22.31 10.53
C ASN A 163 3.62 -22.23 10.66
N SER A 164 3.10 -21.32 11.46
CA SER A 164 1.67 -21.13 11.62
C SER A 164 0.99 -20.81 10.30
N ARG A 165 -0.21 -21.35 10.11
CA ARG A 165 -1.09 -21.04 8.97
C ARG A 165 -2.00 -19.84 9.24
N ARG A 166 -1.74 -19.08 10.32
CA ARG A 166 -2.54 -17.95 10.80
C ARG A 166 -1.83 -16.62 10.72
N HIS A 167 -0.71 -16.55 9.97
CA HIS A 167 -0.05 -15.27 9.67
C HIS A 167 -0.87 -14.52 8.62
N ILE A 168 -1.80 -13.71 9.06
CA ILE A 168 -2.75 -12.99 8.21
C ILE A 168 -2.70 -11.52 8.59
N VAL A 169 -2.57 -10.65 7.57
CA VAL A 169 -2.81 -9.22 7.67
C VAL A 169 -3.77 -8.85 6.55
N SER A 170 -4.92 -8.26 6.90
CA SER A 170 -5.96 -7.87 5.95
C SER A 170 -6.24 -6.38 6.06
N ALA A 171 -6.35 -5.71 4.91
CA ALA A 171 -6.90 -4.37 4.82
C ALA A 171 -8.39 -4.38 4.38
N TRP A 172 -8.87 -5.53 3.85
CA TRP A 172 -10.28 -5.70 3.51
C TRP A 172 -11.12 -5.90 4.76
N ASN A 173 -11.91 -4.90 5.08
CA ASN A 173 -12.86 -4.93 6.19
C ASN A 173 -14.27 -4.67 5.63
N ALA A 174 -15.10 -5.71 5.58
CA ALA A 174 -16.42 -5.65 4.97
C ALA A 174 -17.35 -4.61 5.64
N ASP A 175 -17.14 -4.36 6.94
CA ASP A 175 -17.89 -3.35 7.69
C ASP A 175 -17.45 -1.91 7.37
N ARG A 176 -16.20 -1.72 6.95
CA ARG A 176 -15.58 -0.40 6.75
C ARG A 176 -15.35 -0.01 5.29
N VAL A 177 -15.51 -0.94 4.34
CA VAL A 177 -15.19 -0.69 2.93
C VAL A 177 -15.93 0.53 2.34
N ASN A 178 -17.15 0.78 2.78
CA ASN A 178 -17.97 1.88 2.28
C ASN A 178 -17.62 3.26 2.86
N VAL A 179 -16.76 3.32 3.87
CA VAL A 179 -16.28 4.56 4.50
C VAL A 179 -14.79 4.80 4.27
N MET A 180 -14.14 4.01 3.42
CA MET A 180 -12.78 4.23 2.95
C MET A 180 -12.80 5.10 1.69
N ALA A 181 -11.95 6.12 1.63
CA ALA A 181 -11.83 6.95 0.42
C ALA A 181 -11.35 6.14 -0.80
N LEU A 182 -10.55 5.11 -0.55
CA LEU A 182 -10.12 4.13 -1.55
C LEU A 182 -10.00 2.76 -0.87
N PRO A 183 -10.96 1.84 -1.08
CA PRO A 183 -10.84 0.46 -0.62
C PRO A 183 -9.66 -0.27 -1.26
N PRO A 184 -9.12 -1.32 -0.60
CA PRO A 184 -8.02 -2.14 -1.12
C PRO A 184 -8.28 -2.77 -2.48
#